data_d4709bcf998b75d1ea11a36766b6e894
#
_entry.id   d4709bcf998b75d1ea11a36766b6e894
#
_cell.length_a   1.000
_cell.length_b   1.000
_cell.length_c   1.000
_cell.angle_alpha   90.00
_cell.angle_beta   90.00
_cell.angle_gamma   90.00
#
_symmetry.space_group_name_H-M   'P 1'
#
loop_
_entity.id
_entity.type
_entity.pdbx_description
1 polymer ?
#
loop_
_entity_poly.entity_id
_entity_poly.type
_entity_poly.pdbx_seq_one_letter_code
_entity_poly.pdbx_strand_id
1 'polypeptide(L)'
;ASMGGSQIWLEEGEQMSVHDMLKGVCVVSANDCAVALAEHISGSEESFVKRMNARAAELGMVDTNFCDCTGLTDNPQHLTTAYDIALMSRELIMFDKIKSYTTIWMDTLRNGEAELVNTNRLVRFYKGATGLKTGFTTGAMYCLSATAERDGTEYIAVIMHAATSDLRFESAKTLLNFAFANYSLCPLRSPQALPPVRISLGDCDCVQPVYGGMESLLMEKNRLGELSYEFILPESLQAPINQGDALGEMVV
;
A
#
# COMPACT_ATOMS: atom_id res chain seq x y z
N ALA A 1 -15.36 27.39 8.55
CA ALA A 1 -14.29 27.81 9.46
C ALA A 1 -12.94 27.35 8.91
N SER A 2 -11.89 28.16 9.05
CA SER A 2 -10.53 27.77 8.63
C SER A 2 -10.02 26.63 9.52
N MET A 3 -9.60 25.53 8.92
CA MET A 3 -9.03 24.37 9.64
C MET A 3 -7.52 24.48 9.84
N GLY A 4 -6.89 25.51 9.28
CA GLY A 4 -5.43 25.66 9.26
C GLY A 4 -4.74 24.76 8.22
N GLY A 5 -3.46 25.02 7.97
CA GLY A 5 -2.66 24.26 7.00
C GLY A 5 -3.19 24.36 5.56
N SER A 6 -3.01 23.28 4.79
CA SER A 6 -3.49 23.21 3.40
C SER A 6 -5.00 23.03 3.34
N GLN A 7 -5.68 23.80 2.48
CA GLN A 7 -7.14 23.81 2.34
C GLN A 7 -7.52 24.09 0.90
N ILE A 8 -8.72 23.68 0.50
CA ILE A 8 -9.38 24.12 -0.72
C ILE A 8 -10.44 25.21 -0.44
N TRP A 9 -10.55 25.64 0.83
CA TRP A 9 -11.45 26.68 1.29
C TRP A 9 -12.92 26.33 1.05
N LEU A 10 -13.36 25.18 1.65
CA LEU A 10 -14.76 24.78 1.63
C LEU A 10 -15.64 25.86 2.29
N GLU A 11 -16.74 26.20 1.63
CA GLU A 11 -17.72 27.16 2.12
C GLU A 11 -18.89 26.47 2.81
N GLU A 12 -19.54 27.18 3.73
CA GLU A 12 -20.74 26.68 4.40
C GLU A 12 -21.88 26.51 3.38
N GLY A 13 -22.46 25.30 3.34
CA GLY A 13 -23.50 24.94 2.39
C GLY A 13 -23.01 24.54 0.99
N GLU A 14 -21.68 24.57 0.74
CA GLU A 14 -21.13 24.08 -0.51
C GLU A 14 -21.43 22.58 -0.68
N GLN A 15 -21.84 22.20 -1.88
CA GLN A 15 -22.03 20.79 -2.25
C GLN A 15 -20.87 20.32 -3.10
N MET A 16 -20.13 19.36 -2.60
CA MET A 16 -18.99 18.76 -3.29
C MET A 16 -19.10 17.23 -3.28
N SER A 17 -18.70 16.59 -4.38
CA SER A 17 -18.70 15.13 -4.44
C SER A 17 -17.61 14.54 -3.55
N VAL A 18 -17.83 13.33 -3.00
CA VAL A 18 -16.79 12.58 -2.27
C VAL A 18 -15.55 12.38 -3.14
N HIS A 19 -15.73 12.23 -4.47
CA HIS A 19 -14.64 12.14 -5.42
C HIS A 19 -13.74 13.40 -5.39
N ASP A 20 -14.33 14.58 -5.45
CA ASP A 20 -13.58 15.84 -5.44
C ASP A 20 -12.94 16.10 -4.07
N MET A 21 -13.63 15.75 -2.98
CA MET A 21 -13.06 15.82 -1.63
C MET A 21 -11.84 14.90 -1.48
N LEU A 22 -11.89 13.67 -2.02
CA LEU A 22 -10.74 12.76 -2.04
C LEU A 22 -9.58 13.32 -2.88
N LYS A 23 -9.84 13.98 -4.00
CA LYS A 23 -8.80 14.72 -4.73
C LYS A 23 -8.17 15.81 -3.85
N GLY A 24 -8.99 16.61 -3.16
CA GLY A 24 -8.50 17.63 -2.22
C GLY A 24 -7.56 17.04 -1.17
N VAL A 25 -7.94 15.93 -0.53
CA VAL A 25 -7.11 15.26 0.47
C VAL A 25 -5.84 14.67 -0.13
N CYS A 26 -5.94 13.91 -1.23
CA CYS A 26 -4.81 13.16 -1.76
C CYS A 26 -3.80 14.03 -2.51
N VAL A 27 -4.26 15.06 -3.24
CA VAL A 27 -3.41 15.87 -4.12
C VAL A 27 -2.81 17.07 -3.36
N VAL A 28 -3.66 17.88 -2.74
CA VAL A 28 -3.21 19.13 -2.07
C VAL A 28 -3.21 19.04 -0.55
N SER A 29 -3.55 17.89 0.02
CA SER A 29 -3.56 17.71 1.49
C SER A 29 -4.60 18.60 2.20
N ALA A 30 -5.78 18.77 1.60
CA ALA A 30 -6.81 19.65 2.10
C ALA A 30 -7.41 19.16 3.43
N ASN A 31 -7.11 19.89 4.52
CA ASN A 31 -7.56 19.54 5.87
C ASN A 31 -9.06 19.75 6.05
N ASP A 32 -9.63 20.77 5.43
CA ASP A 32 -11.07 21.02 5.42
C ASP A 32 -11.84 19.85 4.77
N CYS A 33 -11.34 19.30 3.66
CA CYS A 33 -11.90 18.08 3.08
C CYS A 33 -11.76 16.88 4.01
N ALA A 34 -10.63 16.73 4.70
CA ALA A 34 -10.42 15.61 5.61
C ALA A 34 -11.41 15.63 6.78
N VAL A 35 -11.60 16.80 7.40
CA VAL A 35 -12.58 16.99 8.49
C VAL A 35 -14.00 16.77 7.99
N ALA A 36 -14.37 17.35 6.85
CA ALA A 36 -15.71 17.19 6.29
C ALA A 36 -16.03 15.71 5.97
N LEU A 37 -15.07 14.97 5.43
CA LEU A 37 -15.21 13.52 5.20
C LEU A 37 -15.30 12.74 6.52
N ALA A 38 -14.52 13.10 7.54
CA ALA A 38 -14.55 12.49 8.86
C ALA A 38 -15.93 12.66 9.51
N GLU A 39 -16.48 13.88 9.49
CA GLU A 39 -17.82 14.18 9.99
C GLU A 39 -18.91 13.46 9.20
N HIS A 40 -18.81 13.43 7.87
CA HIS A 40 -19.76 12.70 7.03
C HIS A 40 -19.80 11.20 7.35
N ILE A 41 -18.64 10.57 7.58
CA ILE A 41 -18.52 9.14 7.81
C ILE A 41 -18.93 8.74 9.24
N SER A 42 -18.66 9.60 10.23
CA SER A 42 -18.76 9.22 11.65
C SER A 42 -19.61 10.17 12.50
N GLY A 43 -20.18 11.20 11.90
CA GLY A 43 -21.01 12.21 12.56
C GLY A 43 -20.21 13.30 13.30
N SER A 44 -18.93 13.02 13.61
CA SER A 44 -17.99 14.00 14.18
C SER A 44 -16.54 13.59 13.95
N GLU A 45 -15.62 14.54 13.98
CA GLU A 45 -14.19 14.27 13.92
C GLU A 45 -13.75 13.35 15.08
N GLU A 46 -14.22 13.60 16.30
CA GLU A 46 -13.89 12.76 17.47
C GLU A 46 -14.29 11.30 17.25
N SER A 47 -15.50 11.06 16.72
CA SER A 47 -15.95 9.70 16.41
C SER A 47 -15.13 9.05 15.31
N PHE A 48 -14.68 9.83 14.32
CA PHE A 48 -13.80 9.36 13.26
C PHE A 48 -12.42 9.01 13.80
N VAL A 49 -11.83 9.82 14.66
CA VAL A 49 -10.53 9.55 15.31
C VAL A 49 -10.58 8.26 16.14
N LYS A 50 -11.69 7.99 16.84
CA LYS A 50 -11.89 6.69 17.52
C LYS A 50 -11.83 5.52 16.53
N ARG A 51 -12.43 5.67 15.35
CA ARG A 51 -12.36 4.65 14.28
C ARG A 51 -10.95 4.53 13.70
N MET A 52 -10.23 5.65 13.52
CA MET A 52 -8.82 5.61 13.08
C MET A 52 -7.96 4.80 14.06
N ASN A 53 -8.10 5.04 15.37
CA ASN A 53 -7.34 4.31 16.39
C ASN A 53 -7.75 2.83 16.47
N ALA A 54 -9.04 2.51 16.34
CA ALA A 54 -9.50 1.12 16.26
C ALA A 54 -8.89 0.41 15.05
N ARG A 55 -8.88 1.06 13.88
CA ARG A 55 -8.26 0.50 12.68
C ARG A 55 -6.74 0.34 12.80
N ALA A 56 -6.06 1.30 13.42
CA ALA A 56 -4.64 1.19 13.73
C ALA A 56 -4.34 -0.06 14.58
N ALA A 57 -5.12 -0.30 15.62
CA ALA A 57 -4.98 -1.50 16.46
C ALA A 57 -5.22 -2.80 15.68
N GLU A 58 -6.23 -2.85 14.80
CA GLU A 58 -6.50 -4.01 13.92
C GLU A 58 -5.34 -4.29 12.95
N LEU A 59 -4.65 -3.25 12.50
CA LEU A 59 -3.49 -3.36 11.62
C LEU A 59 -2.18 -3.69 12.35
N GLY A 60 -2.21 -3.74 13.69
CA GLY A 60 -1.04 -3.98 14.52
C GLY A 60 -0.11 -2.77 14.67
N MET A 61 -0.63 -1.55 14.48
CA MET A 61 0.11 -0.29 14.67
C MET A 61 0.18 0.04 16.17
N VAL A 62 1.03 -0.67 16.90
CA VAL A 62 1.06 -0.66 18.37
C VAL A 62 1.63 0.63 18.99
N ASP A 63 2.41 1.38 18.22
CA ASP A 63 3.04 2.64 18.63
C ASP A 63 2.36 3.86 18.00
N THR A 64 1.08 3.72 17.59
CA THR A 64 0.30 4.78 16.94
C THR A 64 -0.90 5.18 17.79
N ASN A 65 -1.07 6.50 17.97
CA ASN A 65 -2.27 7.09 18.53
C ASN A 65 -2.61 8.38 17.78
N PHE A 66 -3.78 8.41 17.18
CA PHE A 66 -4.31 9.60 16.50
C PHE A 66 -5.15 10.44 17.46
N CYS A 67 -4.95 11.77 17.44
CA CYS A 67 -5.71 12.73 18.23
C CYS A 67 -6.61 13.63 17.38
N ASP A 68 -6.34 13.71 16.08
CA ASP A 68 -7.18 14.37 15.07
C ASP A 68 -7.10 13.62 13.74
N CYS A 69 -7.89 14.06 12.74
CA CYS A 69 -7.90 13.44 11.41
C CYS A 69 -7.00 14.14 10.38
N THR A 70 -6.33 15.22 10.74
CA THR A 70 -5.51 16.06 9.85
C THR A 70 -4.01 15.95 10.09
N GLY A 71 -3.62 15.67 11.32
CA GLY A 71 -2.22 15.67 11.77
C GLY A 71 -1.68 17.06 12.12
N LEU A 72 -2.54 18.09 12.29
CA LEU A 72 -2.12 19.45 12.66
C LEU A 72 -2.10 19.71 14.15
N THR A 73 -2.48 18.75 14.96
CA THR A 73 -2.52 18.91 16.43
C THR A 73 -1.13 19.03 17.03
N ASP A 74 -1.01 19.86 18.06
CA ASP A 74 0.16 19.94 18.93
C ASP A 74 0.06 18.98 20.13
N ASN A 75 -0.92 18.07 20.14
CA ASN A 75 -1.11 17.11 21.21
C ASN A 75 0.07 16.12 21.25
N PRO A 76 0.83 16.06 22.36
CA PRO A 76 1.99 15.16 22.47
C PRO A 76 1.65 13.68 22.44
N GLN A 77 0.37 13.33 22.50
CA GLN A 77 -0.10 11.94 22.37
C GLN A 77 -0.38 11.57 20.89
N HIS A 78 -0.28 12.51 19.94
CA HIS A 78 -0.42 12.23 18.51
C HIS A 78 0.89 11.68 17.96
N LEU A 79 1.08 10.38 18.08
CA LEU A 79 2.34 9.69 17.82
C LEU A 79 2.15 8.54 16.83
N THR A 80 3.23 8.24 16.11
CA THR A 80 3.34 7.07 15.23
C THR A 80 4.80 6.72 14.99
N THR A 81 5.06 5.60 14.32
CA THR A 81 6.39 5.18 13.85
C THR A 81 6.42 5.02 12.34
N ALA A 82 7.62 5.00 11.76
CA ALA A 82 7.79 4.72 10.34
C ALA A 82 7.26 3.30 9.98
N TYR A 83 7.40 2.34 10.90
CA TYR A 83 6.89 0.99 10.71
C TYR A 83 5.36 0.96 10.68
N ASP A 84 4.71 1.61 11.62
CA ASP A 84 3.24 1.67 11.69
C ASP A 84 2.66 2.37 10.45
N ILE A 85 3.28 3.46 10.01
CA ILE A 85 2.89 4.12 8.76
C ILE A 85 3.08 3.19 7.55
N ALA A 86 4.11 2.34 7.54
CA ALA A 86 4.28 1.35 6.48
C ALA A 86 3.17 0.28 6.51
N LEU A 87 2.74 -0.17 7.70
CA LEU A 87 1.61 -1.10 7.86
C LEU A 87 0.32 -0.50 7.29
N MET A 88 -0.01 0.73 7.68
CA MET A 88 -1.17 1.45 7.16
C MET A 88 -1.09 1.66 5.65
N SER A 89 0.09 2.03 5.15
CA SER A 89 0.31 2.26 3.72
C SER A 89 0.13 0.97 2.92
N ARG A 90 0.63 -0.17 3.45
CA ARG A 90 0.46 -1.49 2.83
C ARG A 90 -1.01 -1.87 2.70
N GLU A 91 -1.80 -1.64 3.75
CA GLU A 91 -3.24 -1.88 3.69
C GLU A 91 -3.93 -0.96 2.67
N LEU A 92 -3.55 0.32 2.65
CA LEU A 92 -4.19 1.31 1.80
C LEU A 92 -3.96 1.04 0.31
N ILE A 93 -2.75 0.63 -0.10
CA ILE A 93 -2.44 0.34 -1.52
C ILE A 93 -3.11 -0.92 -2.07
N MET A 94 -3.69 -1.76 -1.22
CA MET A 94 -4.53 -2.90 -1.65
C MET A 94 -5.85 -2.45 -2.28
N PHE A 95 -6.23 -1.19 -2.09
CA PHE A 95 -7.40 -0.60 -2.73
C PHE A 95 -6.98 0.13 -4.01
N ASP A 96 -7.19 -0.47 -5.18
CA ASP A 96 -6.85 0.15 -6.48
C ASP A 96 -7.42 1.55 -6.63
N LYS A 97 -8.56 1.82 -6.02
CA LYS A 97 -9.20 3.13 -6.03
C LYS A 97 -8.31 4.23 -5.49
N ILE A 98 -7.47 3.96 -4.47
CA ILE A 98 -6.61 5.00 -3.89
C ILE A 98 -5.53 5.45 -4.88
N LYS A 99 -4.96 4.52 -5.65
CA LYS A 99 -3.94 4.82 -6.66
C LYS A 99 -4.47 5.80 -7.71
N SER A 100 -5.78 5.75 -8.04
CA SER A 100 -6.39 6.68 -8.99
C SER A 100 -6.40 8.15 -8.50
N TYR A 101 -6.22 8.39 -7.20
CA TYR A 101 -6.10 9.73 -6.62
C TYR A 101 -4.65 10.10 -6.33
N THR A 102 -3.88 9.19 -5.74
CA THR A 102 -2.51 9.48 -5.29
C THR A 102 -1.53 9.68 -6.44
N THR A 103 -1.85 9.16 -7.62
CA THR A 103 -1.05 9.35 -8.86
C THR A 103 -1.40 10.60 -9.65
N ILE A 104 -2.42 11.34 -9.28
CA ILE A 104 -2.76 12.62 -9.92
C ILE A 104 -1.63 13.61 -9.65
N TRP A 105 -0.99 14.13 -10.72
CA TRP A 105 -0.01 15.20 -10.60
C TRP A 105 -0.66 16.58 -10.52
N MET A 106 -1.58 16.85 -11.43
CA MET A 106 -2.35 18.09 -11.50
C MET A 106 -3.79 17.77 -11.88
N ASP A 107 -4.73 18.50 -11.29
CA ASP A 107 -6.16 18.42 -11.61
C ASP A 107 -6.84 19.73 -11.23
N THR A 108 -8.13 19.83 -11.39
CA THR A 108 -8.93 20.98 -11.01
C THR A 108 -10.16 20.58 -10.21
N LEU A 109 -10.68 21.52 -9.43
CA LEU A 109 -12.00 21.44 -8.77
C LEU A 109 -12.88 22.62 -9.21
N ARG A 110 -14.16 22.58 -8.84
CA ARG A 110 -15.12 23.65 -9.12
C ARG A 110 -15.14 24.08 -10.60
N ASN A 111 -15.22 23.08 -11.49
CA ASN A 111 -15.26 23.30 -12.95
C ASN A 111 -14.04 24.08 -13.50
N GLY A 112 -12.88 23.92 -12.89
CA GLY A 112 -11.64 24.53 -13.35
C GLY A 112 -11.24 25.79 -12.56
N GLU A 113 -12.03 26.25 -11.61
CA GLU A 113 -11.74 27.47 -10.83
C GLU A 113 -10.61 27.27 -9.80
N ALA A 114 -10.41 26.04 -9.30
CA ALA A 114 -9.38 25.71 -8.33
C ALA A 114 -8.40 24.69 -8.89
N GLU A 115 -7.15 25.09 -9.08
CA GLU A 115 -6.07 24.20 -9.53
C GLU A 115 -5.50 23.40 -8.36
N LEU A 116 -5.27 22.10 -8.59
CA LEU A 116 -4.63 21.19 -7.66
C LEU A 116 -3.27 20.78 -8.23
N VAL A 117 -2.23 20.85 -7.39
CA VAL A 117 -0.89 20.34 -7.70
C VAL A 117 -0.44 19.42 -6.58
N ASN A 118 -0.04 18.20 -6.91
CA ASN A 118 0.31 17.21 -5.92
C ASN A 118 1.52 17.63 -5.07
N THR A 119 1.36 17.56 -3.77
CA THR A 119 2.43 17.84 -2.82
C THR A 119 3.54 16.78 -2.86
N ASN A 120 3.24 15.58 -3.37
CA ASN A 120 4.21 14.51 -3.58
C ASN A 120 4.86 14.60 -4.96
N ARG A 121 6.01 15.26 -5.04
CA ARG A 121 6.77 15.44 -6.29
C ARG A 121 7.23 14.12 -6.92
N LEU A 122 7.30 13.00 -6.19
CA LEU A 122 7.68 11.70 -6.75
C LEU A 122 6.69 11.23 -7.82
N VAL A 123 5.41 11.55 -7.68
CA VAL A 123 4.37 11.22 -8.66
C VAL A 123 4.74 11.71 -10.08
N ARG A 124 5.40 12.86 -10.18
CA ARG A 124 5.84 13.42 -11.46
C ARG A 124 7.25 12.98 -11.88
N PHE A 125 8.17 12.86 -10.90
CA PHE A 125 9.60 12.81 -11.18
C PHE A 125 10.28 11.49 -10.80
N TYR A 126 9.54 10.49 -10.31
CA TYR A 126 10.08 9.18 -9.99
C TYR A 126 9.33 8.08 -10.76
N LYS A 127 10.05 7.31 -11.58
CA LYS A 127 9.45 6.25 -12.40
C LYS A 127 8.74 5.22 -11.54
N GLY A 128 7.47 5.00 -11.84
CA GLY A 128 6.63 4.01 -11.16
C GLY A 128 6.02 4.49 -9.83
N ALA A 129 6.17 5.77 -9.46
CA ALA A 129 5.53 6.28 -8.24
C ALA A 129 4.02 6.11 -8.28
N THR A 130 3.46 5.49 -7.24
CA THR A 130 2.01 5.24 -7.05
C THR A 130 1.40 6.10 -5.94
N GLY A 131 2.22 6.77 -5.16
CA GLY A 131 1.76 7.68 -4.09
C GLY A 131 2.79 7.83 -2.97
N LEU A 132 2.42 7.93 -1.71
CA LEU A 132 1.06 8.07 -1.16
C LEU A 132 0.83 9.51 -0.66
N LYS A 133 1.45 9.87 0.49
CA LYS A 133 1.12 11.10 1.20
C LYS A 133 2.34 11.77 1.83
N THR A 134 2.41 13.09 1.65
CA THR A 134 3.34 13.97 2.35
C THR A 134 2.71 14.51 3.63
N GLY A 135 3.54 14.84 4.62
CA GLY A 135 3.16 15.56 5.83
C GLY A 135 4.22 16.59 6.22
N PHE A 136 3.79 17.64 6.90
CA PHE A 136 4.66 18.60 7.54
C PHE A 136 3.95 19.29 8.69
N THR A 137 4.60 19.31 9.84
CA THR A 137 4.33 20.23 10.96
C THR A 137 5.66 20.71 11.52
N THR A 138 5.66 21.77 12.32
CA THR A 138 6.89 22.24 12.97
C THR A 138 7.53 21.17 13.84
N GLY A 139 6.72 20.36 14.55
CA GLY A 139 7.22 19.28 15.41
C GLY A 139 7.65 18.03 14.64
N ALA A 140 6.83 17.59 13.66
CA ALA A 140 7.11 16.39 12.89
C ALA A 140 8.12 16.59 11.74
N MET A 141 8.42 17.84 11.38
CA MET A 141 9.23 18.18 10.22
C MET A 141 8.68 17.57 8.92
N TYR A 142 9.50 17.30 7.93
CA TYR A 142 9.06 16.77 6.63
C TYR A 142 8.93 15.27 6.64
N CYS A 143 7.70 14.77 6.47
CA CYS A 143 7.36 13.34 6.44
C CYS A 143 6.81 12.94 5.08
N LEU A 144 6.99 11.66 4.72
CA LEU A 144 6.50 11.07 3.48
C LEU A 144 6.30 9.56 3.65
N SER A 145 5.12 9.07 3.32
CA SER A 145 4.96 7.70 2.88
C SER A 145 4.99 7.70 1.35
N ALA A 146 6.01 7.10 0.76
CA ALA A 146 6.18 6.99 -0.68
C ALA A 146 5.96 5.55 -1.13
N THR A 147 5.26 5.38 -2.26
CA THR A 147 5.08 4.07 -2.89
C THR A 147 5.47 4.13 -4.35
N ALA A 148 6.01 3.03 -4.84
CA ALA A 148 6.33 2.87 -6.26
C ALA A 148 6.23 1.40 -6.66
N GLU A 149 5.72 1.17 -7.88
CA GLU A 149 5.54 -0.14 -8.47
C GLU A 149 6.36 -0.28 -9.75
N ARG A 150 7.08 -1.39 -9.89
CA ARG A 150 7.78 -1.79 -11.11
C ARG A 150 7.76 -3.31 -11.22
N ASP A 151 7.51 -3.80 -12.42
CA ASP A 151 7.58 -5.23 -12.75
C ASP A 151 6.75 -6.10 -11.77
N GLY A 152 5.54 -5.60 -11.38
CA GLY A 152 4.61 -6.29 -10.49
C GLY A 152 5.01 -6.27 -9.01
N THR A 153 6.06 -5.54 -8.63
CA THR A 153 6.47 -5.39 -7.23
C THR A 153 6.28 -3.94 -6.79
N GLU A 154 5.54 -3.73 -5.72
CA GLU A 154 5.34 -2.40 -5.12
C GLU A 154 6.08 -2.30 -3.79
N TYR A 155 6.88 -1.25 -3.63
CA TYR A 155 7.62 -0.95 -2.41
C TYR A 155 7.09 0.30 -1.73
N ILE A 156 7.20 0.31 -0.41
CA ILE A 156 6.83 1.44 0.45
C ILE A 156 8.10 1.95 1.14
N ALA A 157 8.34 3.25 1.05
CA ALA A 157 9.41 3.93 1.76
C ALA A 157 8.81 5.02 2.66
N VAL A 158 9.00 4.90 3.96
CA VAL A 158 8.50 5.88 4.93
C VAL A 158 9.67 6.72 5.45
N ILE A 159 9.54 8.02 5.27
CA ILE A 159 10.49 9.03 5.76
C ILE A 159 9.78 9.86 6.83
N MET A 160 10.40 9.97 7.98
CA MET A 160 9.92 10.81 9.08
C MET A 160 11.00 11.78 9.51
N HIS A 161 10.57 12.98 9.92
CA HIS A 161 11.41 14.00 10.51
C HIS A 161 12.61 14.42 9.65
N ALA A 162 12.45 14.49 8.33
CA ALA A 162 13.51 15.02 7.46
C ALA A 162 13.66 16.54 7.66
N ALA A 163 14.90 17.03 7.68
CA ALA A 163 15.18 18.43 7.94
C ALA A 163 14.66 19.38 6.84
N THR A 164 14.56 18.90 5.60
CA THR A 164 14.05 19.68 4.46
C THR A 164 13.13 18.85 3.57
N SER A 165 12.30 19.54 2.80
CA SER A 165 11.46 18.89 1.78
C SER A 165 12.29 18.09 0.76
N ASP A 166 13.45 18.61 0.36
CA ASP A 166 14.30 17.93 -0.64
C ASP A 166 14.94 16.67 -0.06
N LEU A 167 15.44 16.71 1.18
CA LEU A 167 15.96 15.53 1.87
C LEU A 167 14.90 14.43 2.01
N ARG A 168 13.65 14.79 2.31
CA ARG A 168 12.54 13.85 2.36
C ARG A 168 12.41 13.06 1.06
N PHE A 169 12.41 13.75 -0.09
CA PHE A 169 12.26 13.10 -1.39
C PHE A 169 13.52 12.32 -1.81
N GLU A 170 14.70 12.84 -1.55
CA GLU A 170 15.96 12.14 -1.87
C GLU A 170 16.12 10.86 -1.04
N SER A 171 15.78 10.90 0.26
CA SER A 171 15.80 9.72 1.11
C SER A 171 14.81 8.65 0.62
N ALA A 172 13.59 9.05 0.24
CA ALA A 172 12.61 8.12 -0.30
C ALA A 172 13.07 7.48 -1.62
N LYS A 173 13.65 8.27 -2.55
CA LYS A 173 14.24 7.74 -3.79
C LYS A 173 15.36 6.75 -3.50
N THR A 174 16.23 7.05 -2.54
CA THR A 174 17.35 6.18 -2.16
C THR A 174 16.83 4.82 -1.68
N LEU A 175 15.85 4.81 -0.77
CA LEU A 175 15.26 3.57 -0.27
C LEU A 175 14.54 2.78 -1.37
N LEU A 176 13.74 3.43 -2.20
CA LEU A 176 13.04 2.78 -3.30
C LEU A 176 14.02 2.23 -4.35
N ASN A 177 15.07 2.99 -4.69
CA ASN A 177 16.11 2.53 -5.61
C ASN A 177 16.85 1.33 -5.04
N PHE A 178 17.18 1.34 -3.74
CA PHE A 178 17.79 0.19 -3.06
C PHE A 178 16.89 -1.04 -3.16
N ALA A 179 15.59 -0.90 -2.85
CA ALA A 179 14.64 -2.00 -2.92
C ALA A 179 14.56 -2.58 -4.35
N PHE A 180 14.35 -1.75 -5.36
CA PHE A 180 14.28 -2.20 -6.76
C PHE A 180 15.61 -2.76 -7.30
N ALA A 181 16.76 -2.30 -6.79
CA ALA A 181 18.06 -2.83 -7.19
C ALA A 181 18.31 -4.22 -6.62
N ASN A 182 17.92 -4.47 -5.37
CA ASN A 182 18.35 -5.64 -4.61
C ASN A 182 17.30 -6.74 -4.53
N TYR A 183 15.99 -6.45 -4.70
CA TYR A 183 14.92 -7.43 -4.53
C TYR A 183 14.08 -7.58 -5.80
N SER A 184 13.50 -8.75 -5.99
CA SER A 184 12.50 -9.04 -7.03
C SER A 184 11.57 -10.14 -6.61
N LEU A 185 10.38 -10.19 -7.22
CA LEU A 185 9.50 -11.35 -7.14
C LEU A 185 10.11 -12.50 -7.94
N CYS A 186 10.24 -13.65 -7.30
CA CYS A 186 10.66 -14.88 -7.91
C CYS A 186 9.45 -15.81 -8.03
N PRO A 187 9.06 -16.25 -9.24
CA PRO A 187 8.03 -17.25 -9.38
C PRO A 187 8.44 -18.56 -8.71
N LEU A 188 7.60 -19.10 -7.85
CA LEU A 188 7.81 -20.38 -7.20
C LEU A 188 7.31 -21.51 -8.11
N ARG A 189 7.93 -21.62 -9.28
CA ARG A 189 7.66 -22.69 -10.24
C ARG A 189 8.99 -23.26 -10.70
N SER A 190 9.17 -24.55 -10.47
CA SER A 190 10.32 -25.23 -11.05
C SER A 190 10.30 -25.14 -12.58
N PRO A 191 11.45 -24.93 -13.24
CA PRO A 191 11.54 -25.03 -14.69
C PRO A 191 11.29 -26.45 -15.20
N GLN A 192 11.33 -27.46 -14.32
CA GLN A 192 11.01 -28.85 -14.67
C GLN A 192 9.51 -29.08 -14.62
N ALA A 193 9.00 -29.85 -15.58
CA ALA A 193 7.61 -30.30 -15.58
C ALA A 193 7.36 -31.20 -14.38
N LEU A 194 6.20 -31.04 -13.72
CA LEU A 194 5.78 -31.97 -12.66
C LEU A 194 5.56 -33.34 -13.25
N PRO A 195 6.10 -34.40 -12.65
CA PRO A 195 5.85 -35.76 -13.13
C PRO A 195 4.38 -36.16 -12.93
N PRO A 196 3.77 -36.93 -13.84
CA PRO A 196 2.44 -37.43 -13.63
C PRO A 196 2.45 -38.49 -12.48
N VAL A 197 1.37 -38.47 -11.68
CA VAL A 197 1.16 -39.44 -10.60
C VAL A 197 0.23 -40.55 -11.08
N ARG A 198 0.62 -41.81 -10.88
CA ARG A 198 -0.18 -42.98 -11.25
C ARG A 198 -1.45 -43.08 -10.41
N ILE A 199 -2.54 -43.55 -11.04
CA ILE A 199 -3.81 -43.79 -10.37
C ILE A 199 -4.16 -45.27 -10.46
N SER A 200 -4.53 -45.86 -9.33
CA SER A 200 -5.09 -47.19 -9.25
C SER A 200 -6.61 -47.14 -9.05
N LEU A 201 -7.33 -48.13 -9.60
CA LEU A 201 -8.78 -48.26 -9.48
C LEU A 201 -9.59 -47.07 -10.03
N GLY A 202 -9.04 -46.33 -11.00
CA GLY A 202 -9.69 -45.20 -11.68
C GLY A 202 -9.90 -45.46 -13.17
N ASP A 203 -10.63 -44.56 -13.82
CA ASP A 203 -10.87 -44.61 -15.27
C ASP A 203 -9.65 -44.10 -16.09
N CYS A 204 -8.67 -43.49 -15.41
CA CYS A 204 -7.41 -43.01 -15.99
C CYS A 204 -6.22 -43.61 -15.28
N ASP A 205 -5.13 -43.85 -16.01
CA ASP A 205 -3.90 -44.42 -15.46
C ASP A 205 -3.04 -43.42 -14.65
N CYS A 206 -3.22 -42.12 -14.88
CA CYS A 206 -2.47 -41.08 -14.20
C CYS A 206 -3.22 -39.77 -14.17
N VAL A 207 -2.80 -38.89 -13.27
CA VAL A 207 -3.20 -37.45 -13.20
C VAL A 207 -1.98 -36.56 -13.31
N GLN A 208 -2.17 -35.39 -13.91
CA GLN A 208 -1.14 -34.36 -14.03
C GLN A 208 -1.27 -33.37 -12.87
N PRO A 209 -0.30 -33.32 -11.93
CA PRO A 209 -0.27 -32.31 -10.92
C PRO A 209 -0.11 -30.90 -11.52
N VAL A 210 -0.68 -29.92 -10.86
CA VAL A 210 -0.47 -28.49 -11.14
C VAL A 210 -0.01 -27.78 -9.86
N TYR A 211 0.72 -26.70 -10.01
CA TYR A 211 1.13 -25.90 -8.87
C TYR A 211 -0.08 -25.23 -8.22
N GLY A 212 -0.16 -25.33 -6.88
CA GLY A 212 -1.11 -24.62 -6.04
C GLY A 212 -0.39 -23.79 -4.97
N GLY A 213 -1.10 -22.92 -4.29
CA GLY A 213 -0.55 -22.12 -3.19
C GLY A 213 0.14 -20.83 -3.63
N MET A 214 1.22 -20.46 -2.96
CA MET A 214 1.95 -19.23 -3.22
C MET A 214 2.63 -19.26 -4.60
N GLU A 215 2.32 -18.28 -5.43
CA GLU A 215 2.84 -18.24 -6.81
C GLU A 215 4.23 -17.59 -6.93
N SER A 216 4.60 -16.72 -5.98
CA SER A 216 5.89 -16.01 -6.00
C SER A 216 6.35 -15.63 -4.60
N LEU A 217 7.66 -15.48 -4.45
CA LEU A 217 8.32 -15.02 -3.22
C LEU A 217 9.18 -13.80 -3.53
N LEU A 218 9.15 -12.80 -2.65
CA LEU A 218 10.07 -11.68 -2.72
C LEU A 218 11.44 -12.12 -2.18
N MET A 219 12.47 -12.01 -3.03
CA MET A 219 13.84 -12.45 -2.70
C MET A 219 14.88 -11.42 -3.07
N GLU A 220 16.03 -11.49 -2.41
CA GLU A 220 17.22 -10.81 -2.86
C GLU A 220 17.70 -11.37 -4.20
N LYS A 221 17.98 -10.48 -5.15
CA LYS A 221 18.38 -10.87 -6.51
C LYS A 221 19.66 -11.68 -6.56
N ASN A 222 20.60 -11.42 -5.66
CA ASN A 222 21.86 -12.18 -5.53
C ASN A 222 21.65 -13.62 -5.06
N ARG A 223 20.48 -13.94 -4.46
CA ARG A 223 20.13 -15.27 -3.94
C ARG A 223 19.21 -16.08 -4.87
N LEU A 224 18.79 -15.51 -5.99
CA LEU A 224 17.91 -16.22 -6.94
C LEU A 224 18.52 -17.53 -7.46
N GLY A 225 19.84 -17.60 -7.56
CA GLY A 225 20.55 -18.83 -7.96
C GLY A 225 20.65 -19.91 -6.89
N GLU A 226 20.27 -19.62 -5.64
CA GLU A 226 20.29 -20.56 -4.52
C GLU A 226 19.00 -21.40 -4.43
N LEU A 227 17.96 -21.04 -5.23
CA LEU A 227 16.70 -21.75 -5.20
C LEU A 227 16.86 -23.18 -5.72
N SER A 228 16.42 -24.13 -4.92
CA SER A 228 16.25 -25.52 -5.29
C SER A 228 14.81 -25.96 -5.09
N TYR A 229 14.36 -26.93 -5.86
CA TYR A 229 13.00 -27.43 -5.83
C TYR A 229 13.02 -28.93 -5.57
N GLU A 230 12.31 -29.35 -4.55
CA GLU A 230 12.09 -30.77 -4.26
C GLU A 230 10.59 -31.06 -4.36
N PHE A 231 10.24 -32.13 -5.10
CA PHE A 231 8.86 -32.58 -5.23
C PHE A 231 8.65 -33.83 -4.39
N ILE A 232 7.75 -33.72 -3.42
CA ILE A 232 7.31 -34.82 -2.58
C ILE A 232 5.97 -35.29 -3.13
N LEU A 233 6.02 -36.22 -4.09
CA LEU A 233 4.84 -36.80 -4.71
C LEU A 233 4.78 -38.33 -4.41
N PRO A 234 3.59 -38.89 -4.19
CA PRO A 234 3.43 -40.35 -4.03
C PRO A 234 3.67 -41.05 -5.36
N GLU A 235 4.18 -42.27 -5.32
CA GLU A 235 4.37 -43.09 -6.51
C GLU A 235 3.03 -43.42 -7.20
N SER A 236 1.97 -43.59 -6.39
CA SER A 236 0.61 -43.86 -6.88
C SER A 236 -0.43 -43.42 -5.86
N LEU A 237 -1.62 -43.10 -6.37
CA LEU A 237 -2.82 -42.81 -5.57
C LEU A 237 -3.96 -43.73 -5.99
N GLN A 238 -4.95 -43.87 -5.10
CA GLN A 238 -6.15 -44.66 -5.39
C GLN A 238 -7.31 -43.68 -5.68
N ALA A 239 -8.07 -43.99 -6.74
CA ALA A 239 -9.31 -43.28 -7.05
C ALA A 239 -10.37 -43.42 -5.91
N PRO A 240 -11.29 -42.46 -5.74
CA PRO A 240 -11.49 -41.28 -6.57
C PRO A 240 -10.53 -40.12 -6.22
N ILE A 241 -10.12 -39.33 -7.21
CA ILE A 241 -9.34 -38.09 -7.08
C ILE A 241 -10.10 -37.01 -7.79
N ASN A 242 -10.32 -35.88 -7.09
CA ASN A 242 -11.06 -34.76 -7.62
C ASN A 242 -10.12 -33.61 -7.99
N GLN A 243 -10.60 -32.72 -8.87
CA GLN A 243 -9.88 -31.49 -9.15
C GLN A 243 -9.79 -30.62 -7.90
N GLY A 244 -8.58 -30.25 -7.51
CA GLY A 244 -8.29 -29.48 -6.30
C GLY A 244 -7.77 -30.31 -5.14
N ASP A 245 -7.78 -31.64 -5.24
CA ASP A 245 -7.16 -32.49 -4.23
C ASP A 245 -5.63 -32.28 -4.21
N ALA A 246 -5.06 -32.16 -3.00
CA ALA A 246 -3.62 -32.06 -2.83
C ALA A 246 -2.97 -33.41 -3.10
N LEU A 247 -2.11 -33.45 -4.11
CA LEU A 247 -1.42 -34.70 -4.51
C LEU A 247 -0.03 -34.82 -3.88
N GLY A 248 0.52 -33.76 -3.35
CA GLY A 248 1.85 -33.73 -2.75
C GLY A 248 2.28 -32.30 -2.44
N GLU A 249 3.57 -32.13 -2.18
CA GLU A 249 4.17 -30.86 -1.77
C GLU A 249 5.36 -30.52 -2.67
N MET A 250 5.59 -29.23 -2.87
CA MET A 250 6.82 -28.70 -3.42
C MET A 250 7.53 -27.92 -2.31
N VAL A 251 8.76 -28.32 -2.02
CA VAL A 251 9.64 -27.61 -1.09
C VAL A 251 10.61 -26.77 -1.91
N VAL A 252 10.75 -25.50 -1.51
CA VAL A 252 11.63 -24.52 -2.16
C VAL A 252 12.67 -24.03 -1.18
#